data_094d91fbeb0c9144e989fa00f10ff120
#
_entry.id   094d91fbeb0c9144e989fa00f10ff120
#
_cell.length_a   1.000
_cell.length_b   1.000
_cell.length_c   1.000
_cell.angle_alpha   90.00
_cell.angle_beta   90.00
_cell.angle_gamma   90.00
#
_symmetry.space_group_name_H-M   'P 1'
#
loop_
_entity.id
_entity.type
_entity.pdbx_description
1 polymer ?
#
loop_
_entity_poly.entity_id
_entity_poly.type
_entity_poly.pdbx_seq_one_letter_code
_entity_poly.pdbx_strand_id
1 'polypeptide(L)'
;DAQRVHGIDVSMLSRKPDPKTAWDDFLQFIDDSTLVAHNAKFDVNFIRMELNRFGKRFTNPIFCTLIQARKQFPHLENYRLETVATSVLGAIPSEYRLHRALDDARLVAHVWMKMNK
;
A
#
# COMPACT_ATOMS: atom_id res chain seq x y z
N ASP A 1 -21.75 -6.73 -1.91
CA ASP A 1 -21.33 -5.36 -1.79
C ASP A 1 -19.87 -5.21 -2.18
N ALA A 2 -19.49 -4.00 -2.42
CA ALA A 2 -18.14 -3.71 -2.86
C ALA A 2 -17.18 -3.85 -1.69
N GLN A 3 -16.18 -4.71 -1.88
CA GLN A 3 -15.10 -4.84 -0.93
C GLN A 3 -14.25 -3.57 -0.97
N ARG A 4 -14.04 -2.97 0.19
CA ARG A 4 -13.22 -1.76 0.27
C ARG A 4 -11.75 -2.13 0.15
N VAL A 5 -11.05 -1.41 -0.73
CA VAL A 5 -9.63 -1.63 -0.99
C VAL A 5 -8.88 -0.32 -0.80
N HIS A 6 -7.84 -0.34 -0.01
CA HIS A 6 -6.98 0.82 0.19
C HIS A 6 -5.53 0.46 -0.08
N GLY A 7 -4.90 1.24 -0.95
CA GLY A 7 -3.46 1.24 -1.06
C GLY A 7 -2.88 1.92 0.17
N ILE A 8 -1.75 1.43 0.64
CA ILE A 8 -1.10 1.99 1.82
C ILE A 8 0.36 2.31 1.56
N ASP A 9 0.82 3.34 2.24
CA ASP A 9 2.23 3.68 2.38
C ASP A 9 2.38 4.18 3.81
N VAL A 10 3.00 3.36 4.65
CA VAL A 10 3.06 3.63 6.09
C VAL A 10 4.11 4.68 6.46
N SER A 11 4.91 5.14 5.49
CA SER A 11 5.94 6.13 5.79
C SER A 11 5.38 7.42 6.38
N MET A 12 4.14 7.77 6.04
CA MET A 12 3.51 8.98 6.55
C MET A 12 3.23 8.89 8.06
N LEU A 13 3.03 7.69 8.59
CA LEU A 13 2.67 7.52 10.00
C LEU A 13 3.87 7.77 10.92
N SER A 14 5.08 7.48 10.45
CA SER A 14 6.29 7.68 11.25
C SER A 14 6.61 9.16 11.48
N ARG A 15 5.96 10.06 10.74
CA ARG A 15 6.20 11.49 10.84
C ARG A 15 5.19 12.21 11.72
N LYS A 16 4.24 11.49 12.29
CA LYS A 16 3.20 12.11 13.12
C LYS A 16 3.74 12.39 14.52
N PRO A 17 3.37 13.54 15.13
CA PRO A 17 3.86 13.89 16.46
C PRO A 17 3.28 13.01 17.58
N ASP A 18 2.11 12.41 17.36
CA ASP A 18 1.50 11.50 18.32
C ASP A 18 1.25 10.16 17.63
N PRO A 19 2.21 9.24 17.70
CA PRO A 19 2.10 7.97 16.98
C PRO A 19 0.88 7.13 17.40
N LYS A 20 0.56 7.13 18.69
CA LYS A 20 -0.57 6.33 19.16
C LYS A 20 -1.88 6.79 18.52
N THR A 21 -2.13 8.10 18.54
CA THR A 21 -3.33 8.66 17.93
C THR A 21 -3.33 8.41 16.41
N ALA A 22 -2.18 8.58 15.76
CA ALA A 22 -2.08 8.34 14.33
C ALA A 22 -2.42 6.89 13.98
N TRP A 23 -1.94 5.93 14.76
CA TRP A 23 -2.24 4.52 14.52
C TRP A 23 -3.69 4.19 14.83
N ASP A 24 -4.27 4.78 15.89
CA ASP A 24 -5.70 4.60 16.19
C ASP A 24 -6.56 5.10 15.03
N ASP A 25 -6.24 6.28 14.51
CA ASP A 25 -6.96 6.85 13.37
C ASP A 25 -6.81 5.98 12.13
N PHE A 26 -5.61 5.46 11.89
CA PHE A 26 -5.35 4.58 10.76
C PHE A 26 -6.19 3.31 10.85
N LEU A 27 -6.20 2.65 12.02
CA LEU A 27 -6.98 1.43 12.21
C LEU A 27 -8.47 1.68 12.02
N GLN A 28 -8.96 2.81 12.51
CA GLN A 28 -10.36 3.17 12.34
C GLN A 28 -10.69 3.44 10.87
N PHE A 29 -9.78 4.10 10.17
CA PHE A 29 -9.97 4.40 8.75
C PHE A 29 -10.02 3.14 7.90
N ILE A 30 -9.09 2.20 8.11
CA ILE A 30 -9.06 0.98 7.30
C ILE A 30 -10.14 -0.02 7.70
N ASP A 31 -10.57 0.01 8.96
CA ASP A 31 -11.64 -0.86 9.48
C ASP A 31 -11.43 -2.31 9.05
N ASP A 32 -12.30 -2.88 8.24
CA ASP A 32 -12.17 -4.25 7.73
C ASP A 32 -11.74 -4.28 6.26
N SER A 33 -11.21 -3.19 5.75
CA SER A 33 -10.80 -3.10 4.35
C SER A 33 -9.68 -4.05 4.01
N THR A 34 -9.64 -4.46 2.75
CA THR A 34 -8.48 -5.11 2.17
C THR A 34 -7.43 -4.05 1.86
N LEU A 35 -6.20 -4.31 2.27
CA LEU A 35 -5.10 -3.39 2.02
C LEU A 35 -4.23 -3.89 0.88
N VAL A 36 -3.59 -2.97 0.19
CA VAL A 36 -2.68 -3.27 -0.91
C VAL A 36 -1.44 -2.42 -0.72
N ALA A 37 -0.28 -3.05 -0.82
CA ALA A 37 0.99 -2.33 -0.70
C ALA A 37 1.97 -2.84 -1.74
N HIS A 38 2.87 -1.96 -2.14
CA HIS A 38 3.97 -2.36 -3.01
C HIS A 38 5.14 -2.73 -2.10
N ASN A 39 5.43 -4.03 -1.98
CA ASN A 39 6.32 -4.63 -1.00
C ASN A 39 5.62 -4.78 0.37
N ALA A 40 4.51 -5.50 0.34
CA ALA A 40 3.62 -5.64 1.50
C ALA A 40 4.30 -6.24 2.73
N LYS A 41 5.27 -7.12 2.54
CA LYS A 41 5.98 -7.73 3.67
C LYS A 41 6.63 -6.67 4.55
N PHE A 42 7.25 -5.67 3.92
CA PHE A 42 7.87 -4.57 4.65
C PHE A 42 6.82 -3.79 5.45
N ASP A 43 5.71 -3.46 4.81
CA ASP A 43 4.64 -2.67 5.45
C ASP A 43 3.98 -3.43 6.59
N VAL A 44 3.70 -4.72 6.40
CA VAL A 44 3.08 -5.54 7.44
C VAL A 44 4.00 -5.64 8.66
N ASN A 45 5.29 -5.88 8.43
CA ASN A 45 6.24 -5.99 9.53
C ASN A 45 6.32 -4.67 10.32
N PHE A 46 6.35 -3.55 9.60
CA PHE A 46 6.38 -2.24 10.23
C PHE A 46 5.09 -1.97 11.03
N ILE A 47 3.94 -2.25 10.44
CA ILE A 47 2.65 -2.06 11.09
C ILE A 47 2.57 -2.89 12.38
N ARG A 48 2.94 -4.16 12.29
CA ARG A 48 2.90 -5.05 13.46
C ARG A 48 3.84 -4.60 14.57
N MET A 49 5.04 -4.18 14.20
CA MET A 49 6.00 -3.67 15.18
C MET A 49 5.46 -2.45 15.92
N GLU A 50 4.92 -1.50 15.17
CA GLU A 50 4.38 -0.27 15.76
C GLU A 50 3.14 -0.54 16.60
N LEU A 51 2.20 -1.32 16.09
CA LEU A 51 0.98 -1.62 16.85
C LEU A 51 1.25 -2.41 18.10
N ASN A 52 2.22 -3.30 18.06
CA ASN A 52 2.60 -4.08 19.24
C ASN A 52 3.04 -3.18 20.40
N ARG A 53 3.64 -2.04 20.11
CA ARG A 53 4.03 -1.06 21.13
C ARG A 53 2.82 -0.53 21.89
N PHE A 54 1.65 -0.55 21.29
CA PHE A 54 0.42 -0.01 21.88
C PHE A 54 -0.57 -1.12 22.26
N GLY A 55 -0.13 -2.38 22.24
CA GLY A 55 -1.01 -3.50 22.60
C GLY A 55 -2.11 -3.78 21.59
N LYS A 56 -1.91 -3.40 20.33
CA LYS A 56 -2.92 -3.56 19.28
C LYS A 56 -2.48 -4.59 18.25
N ARG A 57 -3.47 -5.12 17.52
CA ARG A 57 -3.24 -6.14 16.49
C ARG A 57 -3.65 -5.64 15.12
N PHE A 58 -2.95 -6.15 14.10
CA PHE A 58 -3.28 -5.91 12.71
C PHE A 58 -3.82 -7.20 12.11
N THR A 59 -5.07 -7.18 11.66
CA THR A 59 -5.75 -8.38 11.16
C THR A 59 -6.30 -8.23 9.75
N ASN A 60 -6.13 -7.07 9.12
CA ASN A 60 -6.64 -6.87 7.77
C ASN A 60 -5.90 -7.73 6.75
N PRO A 61 -6.59 -8.24 5.73
CA PRO A 61 -5.90 -8.89 4.61
C PRO A 61 -5.10 -7.86 3.84
N ILE A 62 -3.92 -8.26 3.36
CA ILE A 62 -3.05 -7.36 2.59
C ILE A 62 -2.47 -8.11 1.40
N PHE A 63 -2.50 -7.46 0.24
CA PHE A 63 -1.94 -7.99 -1.00
C PHE A 63 -0.73 -7.18 -1.43
N CYS A 64 0.16 -7.85 -2.16
CA CYS A 64 1.44 -7.26 -2.56
C CYS A 64 1.51 -7.11 -4.07
N THR A 65 1.49 -5.86 -4.55
CA THR A 65 1.62 -5.60 -5.99
C THR A 65 3.01 -5.96 -6.52
N LEU A 66 4.03 -5.90 -5.68
CA LEU A 66 5.39 -6.28 -6.08
C LEU A 66 5.47 -7.76 -6.43
N ILE A 67 4.93 -8.62 -5.57
CA ILE A 67 4.94 -10.07 -5.82
C ILE A 67 4.10 -10.40 -7.04
N GLN A 68 2.93 -9.79 -7.17
CA GLN A 68 2.07 -10.04 -8.31
C GLN A 68 2.72 -9.57 -9.61
N ALA A 69 3.38 -8.41 -9.60
CA ALA A 69 4.04 -7.90 -10.78
C ALA A 69 5.19 -8.81 -11.23
N ARG A 70 5.93 -9.38 -10.29
CA ARG A 70 7.00 -10.32 -10.63
C ARG A 70 6.47 -11.55 -11.36
N LYS A 71 5.26 -11.98 -11.03
CA LYS A 71 4.63 -13.12 -11.68
C LYS A 71 4.06 -12.76 -13.04
N GLN A 72 3.41 -11.60 -13.16
CA GLN A 72 2.74 -11.20 -14.40
C GLN A 72 3.70 -10.59 -15.42
N PHE A 73 4.76 -9.94 -14.95
CA PHE A 73 5.73 -9.25 -15.80
C PHE A 73 7.15 -9.66 -15.42
N PRO A 74 7.57 -10.90 -15.75
CA PRO A 74 8.83 -11.45 -15.24
C PRO A 74 10.10 -10.82 -15.81
N HIS A 75 10.00 -9.94 -16.81
CA HIS A 75 11.16 -9.40 -17.50
C HIS A 75 11.30 -7.88 -17.38
N LEU A 76 10.69 -7.26 -16.36
CA LEU A 76 10.90 -5.82 -16.16
C LEU A 76 12.32 -5.56 -15.67
N GLU A 77 12.86 -4.40 -16.02
CA GLU A 77 14.22 -4.03 -15.60
C GLU A 77 14.34 -3.90 -14.09
N ASN A 78 13.24 -3.51 -13.43
CA ASN A 78 13.13 -3.48 -11.97
C ASN A 78 11.65 -3.52 -11.61
N TYR A 79 11.37 -3.61 -10.31
CA TYR A 79 9.98 -3.69 -9.82
C TYR A 79 9.63 -2.56 -8.88
N ARG A 80 10.24 -1.40 -9.10
CA ARG A 80 9.82 -0.19 -8.40
C ARG A 80 8.39 0.15 -8.79
N LEU A 81 7.70 0.85 -7.90
CA LEU A 81 6.30 1.18 -8.14
C LEU A 81 6.11 1.92 -9.48
N GLU A 82 6.97 2.88 -9.80
CA GLU A 82 6.85 3.64 -11.03
C GLU A 82 7.02 2.75 -12.27
N THR A 83 7.94 1.78 -12.22
CA THR A 83 8.15 0.87 -13.34
C THR A 83 6.96 -0.06 -13.54
N VAL A 84 6.45 -0.63 -12.45
CA VAL A 84 5.29 -1.50 -12.50
C VAL A 84 4.07 -0.72 -12.96
N ALA A 85 3.85 0.47 -12.44
CA ALA A 85 2.72 1.30 -12.82
C ALA A 85 2.73 1.63 -14.31
N THR A 86 3.90 1.97 -14.84
CA THR A 86 4.03 2.25 -16.27
C THR A 86 3.68 1.03 -17.11
N SER A 87 4.12 -0.16 -16.69
CA SER A 87 3.81 -1.40 -17.41
C SER A 87 2.32 -1.73 -17.37
N VAL A 88 1.69 -1.52 -16.22
CA VAL A 88 0.30 -1.91 -16.02
C VAL A 88 -0.68 -0.90 -16.64
N LEU A 89 -0.38 0.38 -16.49
CA LEU A 89 -1.30 1.46 -16.89
C LEU A 89 -0.94 2.09 -18.24
N GLY A 90 0.23 1.75 -18.79
CA GLY A 90 0.74 2.37 -20.01
C GLY A 90 1.54 3.63 -19.74
N ALA A 91 1.16 4.39 -18.73
CA ALA A 91 1.86 5.58 -18.27
C ALA A 91 1.36 5.87 -16.86
N ILE A 92 2.14 6.62 -16.08
CA ILE A 92 1.67 7.07 -14.76
C ILE A 92 0.78 8.29 -14.98
N PRO A 93 -0.50 8.23 -14.52
CA PRO A 93 -1.38 9.37 -14.66
C PRO A 93 -0.80 10.62 -14.00
N SER A 94 -0.97 11.78 -14.66
CA SER A 94 -0.33 13.02 -14.23
C SER A 94 -0.82 13.52 -12.87
N GLU A 95 -1.95 13.03 -12.39
CA GLU A 95 -2.48 13.39 -11.08
C GLU A 95 -1.65 12.83 -9.93
N TYR A 96 -0.80 11.81 -10.17
CA TYR A 96 0.02 11.21 -9.13
C TYR A 96 1.40 11.84 -9.08
N ARG A 97 1.77 12.32 -7.91
CA ARG A 97 3.11 12.82 -7.64
C ARG A 97 3.89 11.76 -6.89
N LEU A 98 4.84 11.14 -7.59
CA LEU A 98 5.64 10.05 -7.00
C LEU A 98 6.38 10.52 -5.76
N HIS A 99 6.61 9.59 -4.84
CA HIS A 99 7.28 9.80 -3.56
C HIS A 99 6.49 10.65 -2.57
N ARG A 100 5.21 10.91 -2.87
CA ARG A 100 4.27 11.42 -1.89
C ARG A 100 3.43 10.26 -1.39
N ALA A 101 3.44 10.04 -0.07
CA ALA A 101 2.84 8.84 0.52
C ALA A 101 1.39 8.61 0.11
N LEU A 102 0.58 9.67 0.11
CA LEU A 102 -0.83 9.53 -0.27
C LEU A 102 -0.98 9.18 -1.76
N ASP A 103 -0.22 9.86 -2.62
CA ASP A 103 -0.28 9.59 -4.06
C ASP A 103 0.27 8.19 -4.38
N ASP A 104 1.35 7.79 -3.72
CA ASP A 104 1.89 6.45 -3.89
C ASP A 104 0.88 5.38 -3.46
N ALA A 105 0.19 5.59 -2.34
CA ALA A 105 -0.83 4.68 -1.88
C ALA A 105 -1.99 4.56 -2.87
N ARG A 106 -2.43 5.70 -3.42
CA ARG A 106 -3.50 5.71 -4.42
C ARG A 106 -3.07 5.03 -5.70
N LEU A 107 -1.84 5.25 -6.12
CA LEU A 107 -1.29 4.61 -7.31
C LEU A 107 -1.21 3.10 -7.13
N VAL A 108 -0.77 2.63 -5.96
CA VAL A 108 -0.73 1.20 -5.64
C VAL A 108 -2.11 0.57 -5.78
N ALA A 109 -3.14 1.22 -5.23
CA ALA A 109 -4.50 0.70 -5.35
C ALA A 109 -4.95 0.65 -6.81
N HIS A 110 -4.65 1.68 -7.58
CA HIS A 110 -5.00 1.75 -9.00
C HIS A 110 -4.32 0.62 -9.80
N VAL A 111 -3.04 0.41 -9.56
CA VAL A 111 -2.26 -0.64 -10.21
C VAL A 111 -2.85 -2.01 -9.88
N TRP A 112 -3.13 -2.26 -8.60
CA TRP A 112 -3.67 -3.54 -8.16
C TRP A 112 -5.02 -3.83 -8.80
N MET A 113 -5.89 -2.84 -8.84
CA MET A 113 -7.21 -3.00 -9.44
C MET A 113 -7.09 -3.32 -10.93
N LYS A 114 -6.14 -2.69 -11.63
CA LYS A 114 -5.93 -2.96 -13.05
C LYS A 114 -5.37 -4.36 -13.28
N MET A 115 -4.44 -4.80 -12.44
CA MET A 115 -3.86 -6.15 -12.56
C MET A 115 -4.87 -7.26 -12.28
N ASN A 116 -5.92 -6.96 -11.51
CA ASN A 116 -6.89 -7.96 -11.05
C ASN A 116 -8.27 -7.74 -11.69
N LYS A 117 -8.31 -7.10 -12.81
CA LYS A 117 -9.54 -6.79 -13.50
C LYS A 117 -10.09 -7.96 -14.29
#